data_d54f0266d892e1bc44df86225946a49e
#
_entry.id   d54f0266d892e1bc44df86225946a49e
#
_cell.length_a   1.000
_cell.length_b   1.000
_cell.length_c   1.000
_cell.angle_alpha   90.00
_cell.angle_beta   90.00
_cell.angle_gamma   90.00
#
_symmetry.space_group_name_H-M   'P 1'
#
loop_
_entity.id
_entity.type
_entity.pdbx_description
1 polymer ?
#
loop_
_entity_poly.entity_id
_entity_poly.type
_entity_poly.pdbx_seq_one_letter_code
_entity_poly.pdbx_strand_id
1 'polypeptide(L)'
;MPRRAAKRDAAEPEIVSTLQQCGFSVYRLDQPVDLLVGHRGRNYLVEVKTGTKGYGKGLNENQQQFDDNWRGSRVVTLHSAQDAMDWAVAVSGGRA
;
A
#
# COMPACT_ATOMS: atom_id res chain seq x y z
N MET A 1 18.42 -4.09 -15.13
CA MET A 1 18.12 -4.25 -14.76
C MET A 1 17.74 -4.29 -13.98
N PRO A 2 17.66 -4.19 -13.95
CA PRO A 2 17.11 -4.23 -13.28
C PRO A 2 16.71 -4.41 -12.37
N ARG A 3 16.27 -4.34 -12.23
CA ARG A 3 15.78 -4.37 -11.47
C ARG A 3 15.62 -5.00 -10.62
N ARG A 4 15.66 -5.33 -10.35
CA ARG A 4 15.53 -5.88 -9.58
C ARG A 4 14.93 -5.85 -8.82
N ALA A 5 14.96 -5.58 -8.80
CA ALA A 5 14.30 -5.30 -7.81
C ALA A 5 13.18 -5.98 -7.73
N ALA A 6 12.90 -6.30 -8.43
CA ALA A 6 11.84 -6.94 -8.48
C ALA A 6 11.50 -7.83 -7.44
N LYS A 7 12.01 -7.66 -6.35
CA LYS A 7 11.65 -8.46 -5.35
C LYS A 7 10.46 -7.93 -4.72
N ARG A 8 9.35 -8.18 -5.21
CA ARG A 8 8.14 -7.73 -4.57
C ARG A 8 7.76 -8.67 -3.46
N ASP A 9 7.05 -8.13 -2.51
CA ASP A 9 6.62 -8.88 -1.39
C ASP A 9 5.70 -9.98 -1.82
N ALA A 10 5.86 -11.14 -1.23
CA ALA A 10 5.08 -12.30 -1.64
C ALA A 10 3.58 -12.12 -1.46
N ALA A 11 3.18 -11.34 -0.51
CA ALA A 11 1.75 -11.13 -0.28
C ALA A 11 1.16 -10.02 -1.13
N GLU A 12 1.96 -9.33 -1.88
CA GLU A 12 1.45 -8.22 -2.67
C GLU A 12 0.34 -8.62 -3.64
N PRO A 13 0.44 -9.74 -4.36
CA PRO A 13 -0.64 -10.10 -5.28
C PRO A 13 -1.98 -10.29 -4.58
N GLU A 14 -1.96 -10.85 -3.38
CA GLU A 14 -3.17 -11.04 -2.63
C GLU A 14 -3.76 -9.72 -2.18
N ILE A 15 -2.91 -8.82 -1.77
CA ILE A 15 -3.34 -7.50 -1.34
C ILE A 15 -3.97 -6.76 -2.51
N VAL A 16 -3.32 -6.81 -3.66
CA VAL A 16 -3.84 -6.15 -4.86
C VAL A 16 -5.20 -6.73 -5.22
N SER A 17 -5.30 -8.05 -5.21
CA SER A 17 -6.54 -8.72 -5.55
C SER A 17 -7.67 -8.33 -4.59
N THR A 18 -7.36 -8.28 -3.32
CA THR A 18 -8.36 -7.92 -2.31
C THR A 18 -8.87 -6.49 -2.55
N LEU A 19 -7.95 -5.58 -2.81
CA LEU A 19 -8.35 -4.20 -3.06
C LEU A 19 -9.21 -4.08 -4.31
N GLN A 20 -8.83 -4.79 -5.36
CA GLN A 20 -9.60 -4.76 -6.59
C GLN A 20 -10.99 -5.34 -6.39
N GLN A 21 -11.10 -6.39 -5.60
CA GLN A 21 -12.39 -6.97 -5.31
C GLN A 21 -13.27 -6.03 -4.49
N CYS A 22 -12.66 -5.14 -3.77
CA CYS A 22 -13.40 -4.13 -3.02
C CYS A 22 -13.74 -2.91 -3.87
N GLY A 23 -13.41 -2.95 -5.14
CA GLY A 23 -13.76 -1.86 -6.05
C GLY A 23 -12.72 -0.77 -6.17
N PHE A 24 -11.53 -1.04 -5.72
CA PHE A 24 -10.44 -0.06 -5.82
C PHE A 24 -9.62 -0.29 -7.08
N SER A 25 -9.11 0.77 -7.66
CA SER A 25 -8.16 0.67 -8.76
C SER A 25 -6.77 0.59 -8.14
N VAL A 26 -5.94 -0.24 -8.71
CA VAL A 26 -4.58 -0.42 -8.18
C VAL A 26 -3.57 -0.35 -9.31
N TYR A 27 -2.56 0.45 -9.13
CA TYR A 27 -1.48 0.57 -10.09
C TYR A 27 -0.16 0.32 -9.34
N ARG A 28 0.67 -0.56 -9.86
CA ARG A 28 1.93 -0.85 -9.21
C ARG A 28 2.95 0.21 -9.55
N LEU A 29 3.61 0.68 -8.51
CA LEU A 29 4.67 1.67 -8.65
C LEU A 29 5.98 1.03 -8.24
N ASP A 30 7.07 1.65 -8.59
CA ASP A 30 8.34 1.20 -8.07
C ASP A 30 8.77 2.10 -6.94
N GLN A 31 8.45 3.33 -7.05
CA GLN A 31 8.80 4.32 -6.04
C GLN A 31 7.76 5.39 -6.04
N PRO A 32 7.56 6.04 -4.95
CA PRO A 32 8.29 5.91 -3.68
C PRO A 32 7.80 4.73 -2.86
N VAL A 33 6.64 4.20 -3.21
CA VAL A 33 6.05 3.07 -2.50
C VAL A 33 5.53 2.09 -3.54
N ASP A 34 4.96 1.00 -3.09
CA ASP A 34 4.59 -0.09 -3.98
C ASP A 34 3.39 0.16 -4.87
N LEU A 35 2.36 0.80 -4.34
CA LEU A 35 1.10 0.90 -5.06
C LEU A 35 0.49 2.28 -5.03
N LEU A 36 -0.18 2.61 -6.12
CA LEU A 36 -1.06 3.77 -6.16
C LEU A 36 -2.46 3.20 -6.22
N VAL A 37 -3.30 3.57 -5.29
CA VAL A 37 -4.63 3.02 -5.17
C VAL A 37 -5.66 4.14 -5.29
N GLY A 38 -6.66 3.95 -6.13
CA GLY A 38 -7.69 4.96 -6.34
C GLY A 38 -9.06 4.46 -5.97
N HIS A 39 -9.86 5.31 -5.37
CA HIS A 39 -11.21 4.95 -5.00
C HIS A 39 -12.04 6.22 -4.76
N ARG A 40 -13.15 6.30 -5.44
CA ARG A 40 -14.07 7.41 -5.26
C ARG A 40 -13.44 8.78 -5.41
N GLY A 41 -12.60 8.90 -6.40
CA GLY A 41 -11.97 10.17 -6.71
C GLY A 41 -10.79 10.51 -5.84
N ARG A 42 -10.37 9.60 -4.98
CA ARG A 42 -9.21 9.83 -4.13
C ARG A 42 -8.11 8.86 -4.44
N ASN A 43 -6.90 9.27 -4.20
CA ASN A 43 -5.73 8.45 -4.43
C ASN A 43 -4.98 8.24 -3.14
N TYR A 44 -4.42 7.06 -3.00
CA TYR A 44 -3.65 6.69 -1.81
C TYR A 44 -2.35 6.05 -2.25
N LEU A 45 -1.29 6.34 -1.54
CA LEU A 45 -0.01 5.67 -1.75
C LEU A 45 0.12 4.58 -0.71
N VAL A 46 0.36 3.37 -1.16
CA VAL A 46 0.34 2.21 -0.30
C VAL A 46 1.65 1.46 -0.39
N GLU A 47 2.20 1.17 0.76
CA GLU A 47 3.41 0.36 0.86
C GLU A 47 3.04 -1.00 1.44
N VAL A 48 3.53 -2.07 0.83
CA VAL A 48 3.25 -3.43 1.28
C VAL A 48 4.43 -3.92 2.12
N LYS A 49 4.16 -4.28 3.36
CA LYS A 49 5.19 -4.74 4.28
C LYS A 49 4.72 -5.98 5.00
N THR A 50 4.85 -7.10 4.39
CA THR A 50 4.33 -8.30 5.00
C THR A 50 5.38 -9.03 5.79
N GLY A 51 6.23 -8.51 6.27
CA GLY A 51 7.09 -9.21 6.93
C GLY A 51 7.19 -9.76 7.97
N THR A 52 8.18 -9.73 8.41
CA THR A 52 8.44 -10.53 9.24
C THR A 52 8.85 -9.93 10.36
N LYS A 53 8.59 -10.32 11.27
CA LYS A 53 8.99 -9.98 12.42
C LYS A 53 9.35 -8.68 12.66
N GLY A 54 9.73 -8.24 13.18
CA GLY A 54 10.10 -7.10 13.64
C GLY A 54 10.40 -6.05 12.74
N TYR A 55 10.82 -6.29 11.68
CA TYR A 55 11.04 -5.19 10.89
C TYR A 55 10.28 -5.30 9.68
N GLY A 56 10.26 -4.39 8.90
CA GLY A 56 9.42 -4.39 7.79
C GLY A 56 8.06 -3.98 8.11
N LYS A 57 7.78 -3.62 9.34
CA LYS A 57 6.45 -3.27 9.64
C LYS A 57 6.17 -1.83 9.35
N GLY A 58 7.14 -1.07 9.10
CA GLY A 58 6.91 0.34 8.83
C GLY A 58 7.70 0.78 7.63
N LEU A 59 7.69 2.05 7.36
CA LEU A 59 8.40 2.60 6.23
C LEU A 59 9.90 2.61 6.50
N ASN A 60 10.69 2.41 5.46
CA ASN A 60 12.11 2.56 5.64
C ASN A 60 12.44 4.05 5.70
N GLU A 61 13.68 4.36 5.90
CA GLU A 61 14.09 5.73 6.12
C GLU A 61 13.74 6.66 4.97
N ASN A 62 14.00 6.22 3.76
CA ASN A 62 13.68 7.04 2.60
C ASN A 62 12.19 7.25 2.45
N GLN A 63 11.42 6.21 2.70
CA GLN A 63 9.98 6.29 2.60
C GLN A 63 9.41 7.17 3.70
N GLN A 64 9.99 7.09 4.88
CA GLN A 64 9.55 7.92 5.98
C GLN A 64 9.80 9.39 5.67
N GLN A 65 10.95 9.69 5.10
CA GLN A 65 11.27 11.03 4.70
C GLN A 65 10.32 11.54 3.64
N PHE A 66 10.00 10.67 2.69
CA PHE A 66 9.02 11.03 1.67
C PHE A 66 7.68 11.34 2.33
N ASP A 67 7.22 10.46 3.22
CA ASP A 67 5.92 10.63 3.85
C ASP A 67 5.88 11.90 4.69
N ASP A 68 6.94 12.18 5.40
CA ASP A 68 7.01 13.38 6.24
C ASP A 68 6.90 14.65 5.43
N ASN A 69 7.41 14.63 4.23
CA ASN A 69 7.42 15.82 3.39
C ASN A 69 6.27 15.90 2.39
N TRP A 70 5.52 14.82 2.27
CA TRP A 70 4.43 14.78 1.30
C TRP A 70 3.24 15.55 1.84
N ARG A 71 2.70 16.41 1.02
CA ARG A 71 1.59 17.23 1.48
C ARG A 71 0.22 16.64 1.19
N GLY A 72 0.20 15.46 0.61
CA GLY A 72 -1.05 14.76 0.38
C GLY A 72 -1.34 13.83 1.55
N SER A 73 -2.05 12.77 1.27
CA SER A 73 -2.39 11.81 2.31
C SER A 73 -1.15 11.08 2.80
N ARG A 74 -1.21 10.61 4.02
CA ARG A 74 -0.13 9.82 4.57
C ARG A 74 -0.04 8.50 3.83
N VAL A 75 1.15 7.95 3.77
CA VAL A 75 1.36 6.65 3.16
C VAL A 75 0.67 5.60 4.03
N VAL A 76 -0.05 4.72 3.37
CA VAL A 76 -0.76 3.64 4.05
C VAL A 76 0.13 2.40 3.98
N THR A 77 0.26 1.69 5.08
CA THR A 77 1.06 0.47 5.10
C THR A 77 0.11 -0.71 5.30
N LEU A 78 0.19 -1.68 4.41
CA LEU A 78 -0.66 -2.86 4.50
C LEU A 78 0.23 -4.09 4.67
N HIS A 79 -0.13 -4.93 5.61
CA HIS A 79 0.70 -6.07 5.98
C HIS A 79 0.15 -7.42 5.50
N SER A 80 -1.12 -7.45 5.11
CA SER A 80 -1.75 -8.72 4.73
C SER A 80 -3.00 -8.43 3.94
N ALA A 81 -3.58 -9.47 3.38
CA ALA A 81 -4.87 -9.34 2.70
C ALA A 81 -5.95 -8.89 3.68
N GLN A 82 -5.88 -9.36 4.91
CA GLN A 82 -6.86 -8.95 5.91
C GLN A 82 -6.71 -7.45 6.22
N ASP A 83 -5.48 -6.98 6.34
CA ASP A 83 -5.24 -5.55 6.51
C ASP A 83 -5.85 -4.76 5.36
N ALA A 84 -5.68 -5.26 4.14
CA ALA A 84 -6.20 -4.59 2.96
C ALA A 84 -7.72 -4.51 3.02
N MET A 85 -8.35 -5.60 3.43
CA MET A 85 -9.80 -5.62 3.55
C MET A 85 -10.26 -4.64 4.61
N ASP A 86 -9.62 -4.65 5.76
CA ASP A 86 -9.98 -3.76 6.86
C ASP A 86 -9.85 -2.30 6.44
N TRP A 87 -8.75 -2.00 5.77
CA TRP A 87 -8.51 -0.63 5.31
C TRP A 87 -9.54 -0.23 4.26
N ALA A 88 -9.84 -1.13 3.32
CA ALA A 88 -10.80 -0.83 2.27
C ALA A 88 -12.16 -0.54 2.85
N VAL A 89 -12.55 -1.30 3.84
CA VAL A 89 -13.83 -1.07 4.51
C VAL A 89 -13.81 0.28 5.22
N ALA A 90 -12.75 0.58 5.91
CA ALA A 90 -12.65 1.84 6.63
C ALA A 90 -12.73 3.04 5.69
N VAL A 91 -12.05 2.92 4.55
CA VAL A 91 -11.99 4.04 3.61
C VAL A 91 -13.28 4.20 2.84
N SER A 92 -13.89 3.10 2.44
CA SER A 92 -15.08 3.22 1.63
C SER A 92 -16.36 3.22 2.44
N GLY A 93 -16.37 2.52 3.50
CA GLY A 93 -17.58 2.39 4.20
C GLY A 93 -17.79 3.48 5.08
N GLY A 94 -17.01 3.73 5.38
CA GLY A 94 -17.24 4.65 6.13
C GLY A 94 -18.29 4.88 6.86
N ARG A 95 -18.54 4.89 6.87
CA ARG A 95 -19.10 5.19 7.21
C ARG A 95 -19.49 5.63 7.09
N ALA A 96 -19.58 5.65 7.17
CA ALA A 96 -19.96 5.90 7.02
C ALA A 96 -20.26 6.36 7.19
#